data_c3d3bf8a9fc861bc7076852c03107471
#
_entry.id   c3d3bf8a9fc861bc7076852c03107471
#
_cell.length_a   1.000
_cell.length_b   1.000
_cell.length_c   1.000
_cell.angle_alpha   90.00
_cell.angle_beta   90.00
_cell.angle_gamma   90.00
#
_symmetry.space_group_name_H-M   'P 1'
#
loop_
_entity.id
_entity.type
_entity.pdbx_description
1 polymer ?
#
loop_
_entity_poly.entity_id
_entity_poly.type
_entity_poly.pdbx_seq_one_letter_code
_entity_poly.pdbx_strand_id
1 'polypeptide(L)'
;MKILVVSRYKAKIAGHVLPFVAEQTASLREAGCEAELFLLQGNYWKQWKSLRSKIREYKPDVIHAHYGLTCLVANLATRRVPVVSTYHGSDINVPSVRRFSKIAMRLSAWNIFVSKRNLSLAGAIEGKKASLIPCGVALSEEQKVTRAEARKTLGWSASDKKVLFTSAFDNAVKDPELAKASIALLEGVELIELKGYNRQQVNTLMCACDGLLMTSKTEGSPQAIKEALACGCPIVSVDVGDVAERTEGVNGCYVVPTREPKDIAAALKKAIAFKGKTNGRDKIKEYGLSNEQVAKRIVRIYEEIVKQ
;
A
#
# COMPACT_ATOMS: atom_id res chain seq x y z
N MET A 1 5.48 -25.10 0.15
CA MET A 1 5.68 -24.42 1.45
C MET A 1 4.35 -23.85 1.92
N LYS A 2 3.95 -24.16 3.18
CA LYS A 2 2.70 -23.71 3.79
C LYS A 2 2.90 -22.38 4.52
N ILE A 3 2.19 -21.35 4.11
CA ILE A 3 2.31 -20.01 4.68
C ILE A 3 1.00 -19.60 5.35
N LEU A 4 1.05 -19.24 6.62
CA LEU A 4 -0.08 -18.63 7.31
C LEU A 4 0.09 -17.11 7.33
N VAL A 5 -0.65 -16.41 6.45
CA VAL A 5 -0.66 -14.95 6.42
C VAL A 5 -1.62 -14.45 7.50
N VAL A 6 -1.15 -13.59 8.40
CA VAL A 6 -1.92 -13.11 9.55
C VAL A 6 -2.10 -11.61 9.51
N SER A 7 -3.36 -11.16 9.54
CA SER A 7 -3.74 -9.75 9.58
C SER A 7 -4.91 -9.51 10.55
N ARG A 8 -5.27 -8.25 10.81
CA ARG A 8 -6.43 -7.92 11.63
C ARG A 8 -7.69 -7.86 10.78
N TYR A 9 -8.78 -8.35 11.33
CA TYR A 9 -10.11 -8.15 10.80
C TYR A 9 -10.48 -6.67 10.76
N LYS A 10 -11.05 -6.21 9.65
CA LYS A 10 -11.43 -4.82 9.36
C LYS A 10 -12.91 -4.73 9.01
N ALA A 11 -13.78 -4.57 10.01
CA ALA A 11 -15.24 -4.59 9.83
C ALA A 11 -15.78 -3.63 8.75
N LYS A 12 -15.11 -2.50 8.51
CA LYS A 12 -15.52 -1.46 7.55
C LYS A 12 -14.98 -1.69 6.11
N ILE A 13 -14.24 -2.77 5.88
CA ILE A 13 -13.63 -3.06 4.57
C ILE A 13 -14.27 -4.31 3.98
N ALA A 14 -14.58 -4.28 2.68
CA ALA A 14 -15.07 -5.46 1.96
C ALA A 14 -14.08 -6.63 2.11
N GLY A 15 -14.57 -7.83 2.39
CA GLY A 15 -13.74 -8.99 2.69
C GLY A 15 -13.01 -8.92 4.04
N HIS A 16 -13.20 -7.85 4.81
CA HIS A 16 -12.67 -7.64 6.16
C HIS A 16 -11.14 -7.61 6.28
N VAL A 17 -10.43 -7.52 5.17
CA VAL A 17 -8.97 -7.46 5.07
C VAL A 17 -8.54 -6.28 4.22
N LEU A 18 -7.35 -5.74 4.50
CA LEU A 18 -6.78 -4.69 3.66
C LEU A 18 -6.44 -5.26 2.26
N PRO A 19 -6.83 -4.59 1.17
CA PRO A 19 -6.70 -5.12 -0.20
C PRO A 19 -5.28 -5.61 -0.51
N PHE A 20 -4.24 -4.86 -0.17
CA PHE A 20 -2.86 -5.24 -0.45
C PHE A 20 -2.40 -6.50 0.31
N VAL A 21 -2.99 -6.83 1.48
CA VAL A 21 -2.69 -8.09 2.18
C VAL A 21 -3.36 -9.26 1.46
N ALA A 22 -4.59 -9.08 0.99
CA ALA A 22 -5.29 -10.09 0.20
C ALA A 22 -4.56 -10.35 -1.13
N GLU A 23 -4.15 -9.28 -1.84
CA GLU A 23 -3.39 -9.36 -3.09
C GLU A 23 -2.03 -10.04 -2.88
N GLN A 24 -1.30 -9.69 -1.81
CA GLN A 24 -0.04 -10.36 -1.49
C GLN A 24 -0.25 -11.85 -1.20
N THR A 25 -1.34 -12.20 -0.49
CA THR A 25 -1.66 -13.62 -0.24
C THR A 25 -1.95 -14.37 -1.55
N ALA A 26 -2.67 -13.74 -2.48
CA ALA A 26 -2.92 -14.31 -3.80
C ALA A 26 -1.61 -14.50 -4.58
N SER A 27 -0.75 -13.49 -4.60
CA SER A 27 0.54 -13.54 -5.30
C SER A 27 1.52 -14.56 -4.73
N LEU A 28 1.45 -14.83 -3.42
CA LEU A 28 2.21 -15.94 -2.80
C LEU A 28 1.72 -17.29 -3.29
N ARG A 29 0.40 -17.46 -3.52
CA ARG A 29 -0.15 -18.69 -4.12
C ARG A 29 0.30 -18.85 -5.57
N GLU A 30 0.24 -17.78 -6.35
CA GLU A 30 0.74 -17.75 -7.74
C GLU A 30 2.26 -18.08 -7.81
N ALA A 31 3.01 -17.69 -6.78
CA ALA A 31 4.43 -18.02 -6.64
C ALA A 31 4.70 -19.46 -6.11
N GLY A 32 3.66 -20.31 -6.02
CA GLY A 32 3.78 -21.74 -5.66
C GLY A 32 3.73 -22.04 -4.16
N CYS A 33 3.32 -21.07 -3.31
CA CYS A 33 3.09 -21.32 -1.90
C CYS A 33 1.65 -21.79 -1.64
N GLU A 34 1.46 -22.71 -0.70
CA GLU A 34 0.17 -22.97 -0.09
C GLU A 34 -0.08 -21.90 0.98
N ALA A 35 -0.71 -20.78 0.59
CA ALA A 35 -0.90 -19.63 1.47
C ALA A 35 -2.35 -19.48 1.93
N GLU A 36 -2.57 -19.44 3.25
CA GLU A 36 -3.87 -19.19 3.87
C GLU A 36 -3.87 -17.86 4.61
N LEU A 37 -4.94 -17.07 4.44
CA LEU A 37 -5.12 -15.80 5.14
C LEU A 37 -5.96 -16.04 6.41
N PHE A 38 -5.43 -15.64 7.57
CA PHE A 38 -6.11 -15.71 8.85
C PHE A 38 -6.30 -14.32 9.46
N LEU A 39 -7.55 -13.96 9.78
CA LEU A 39 -7.91 -12.64 10.31
C LEU A 39 -8.15 -12.67 11.81
N LEU A 40 -7.32 -11.95 12.56
CA LEU A 40 -7.43 -11.83 14.01
C LEU A 40 -8.61 -10.93 14.40
N GLN A 41 -9.48 -11.44 15.27
CA GLN A 41 -10.67 -10.76 15.79
C GLN A 41 -10.69 -10.71 17.31
N GLY A 42 -11.40 -9.72 17.85
CA GLY A 42 -11.60 -9.57 19.29
C GLY A 42 -10.39 -8.98 20.03
N ASN A 43 -10.33 -9.21 21.33
CA ASN A 43 -9.22 -8.75 22.17
C ASN A 43 -7.95 -9.62 21.99
N TYR A 44 -6.81 -9.13 22.46
CA TYR A 44 -5.50 -9.79 22.25
C TYR A 44 -5.45 -11.22 22.78
N TRP A 45 -6.14 -11.54 23.87
CA TRP A 45 -6.20 -12.90 24.41
C TRP A 45 -6.95 -13.86 23.49
N LYS A 46 -8.11 -13.42 22.96
CA LYS A 46 -8.87 -14.19 21.96
C LYS A 46 -8.05 -14.38 20.68
N GLN A 47 -7.40 -13.32 20.21
CA GLN A 47 -6.52 -13.37 19.02
C GLN A 47 -5.40 -14.39 19.21
N TRP A 48 -4.72 -14.35 20.35
CA TRP A 48 -3.64 -15.30 20.67
C TRP A 48 -4.12 -16.75 20.71
N LYS A 49 -5.25 -17.03 21.39
CA LYS A 49 -5.84 -18.39 21.47
C LYS A 49 -6.25 -18.89 20.08
N SER A 50 -6.98 -18.09 19.30
CA SER A 50 -7.44 -18.48 17.97
C SER A 50 -6.29 -18.74 17.01
N LEU A 51 -5.25 -17.90 17.06
CA LEU A 51 -4.06 -18.08 16.23
C LEU A 51 -3.28 -19.37 16.62
N ARG A 52 -3.13 -19.65 17.92
CA ARG A 52 -2.51 -20.92 18.37
C ARG A 52 -3.29 -22.14 17.89
N SER A 53 -4.62 -22.10 17.92
CA SER A 53 -5.45 -23.17 17.39
C SER A 53 -5.23 -23.34 15.90
N LYS A 54 -5.23 -22.23 15.15
CA LYS A 54 -5.02 -22.24 13.70
C LYS A 54 -3.63 -22.77 13.32
N ILE A 55 -2.59 -22.40 14.05
CA ILE A 55 -1.22 -22.92 13.83
C ILE A 55 -1.16 -24.43 14.00
N ARG A 56 -1.84 -25.00 15.01
CA ARG A 56 -1.88 -26.46 15.24
C ARG A 56 -2.63 -27.20 14.15
N GLU A 57 -3.72 -26.61 13.66
CA GLU A 57 -4.56 -27.17 12.61
C GLU A 57 -3.86 -27.12 11.25
N TYR A 58 -3.41 -25.94 10.84
CA TYR A 58 -2.86 -25.68 9.51
C TYR A 58 -1.42 -26.20 9.36
N LYS A 59 -0.64 -26.21 10.45
CA LYS A 59 0.77 -26.61 10.51
C LYS A 59 1.61 -25.87 9.46
N PRO A 60 1.68 -24.52 9.53
CA PRO A 60 2.44 -23.73 8.57
C PRO A 60 3.95 -23.92 8.75
N ASP A 61 4.69 -23.83 7.64
CA ASP A 61 6.16 -23.73 7.64
C ASP A 61 6.63 -22.34 8.09
N VAL A 62 5.87 -21.29 7.71
CA VAL A 62 6.14 -19.89 8.05
C VAL A 62 4.84 -19.17 8.39
N ILE A 63 4.89 -18.27 9.37
CA ILE A 63 3.82 -17.30 9.63
C ILE A 63 4.27 -15.94 9.11
N HIS A 64 3.47 -15.31 8.22
CA HIS A 64 3.72 -13.96 7.77
C HIS A 64 2.69 -13.00 8.36
N ALA A 65 3.10 -12.20 9.32
CA ALA A 65 2.23 -11.28 10.04
C ALA A 65 2.38 -9.84 9.55
N HIS A 66 1.27 -9.10 9.48
CA HIS A 66 1.20 -7.72 9.03
C HIS A 66 0.80 -6.78 10.16
N TYR A 67 1.52 -5.67 10.31
CA TYR A 67 1.40 -4.65 11.38
C TYR A 67 1.93 -5.10 12.75
N GLY A 68 2.65 -4.20 13.41
CA GLY A 68 3.44 -4.46 14.60
C GLY A 68 2.72 -5.17 15.75
N LEU A 69 1.46 -4.80 16.07
CA LEU A 69 0.70 -5.49 17.12
C LEU A 69 0.27 -6.91 16.70
N THR A 70 -0.08 -7.11 15.44
CA THR A 70 -0.36 -8.45 14.89
C THR A 70 0.90 -9.30 14.90
N CYS A 71 2.03 -8.71 14.49
CA CYS A 71 3.34 -9.37 14.53
C CYS A 71 3.71 -9.80 15.94
N LEU A 72 3.43 -8.97 16.95
CA LEU A 72 3.68 -9.33 18.34
C LEU A 72 2.82 -10.52 18.78
N VAL A 73 1.52 -10.50 18.46
CA VAL A 73 0.61 -11.62 18.75
C VAL A 73 1.09 -12.91 18.07
N ALA A 74 1.51 -12.82 16.81
CA ALA A 74 2.01 -13.96 16.05
C ALA A 74 3.28 -14.56 16.70
N ASN A 75 4.24 -13.74 17.05
CA ASN A 75 5.47 -14.18 17.72
C ASN A 75 5.21 -14.81 19.11
N LEU A 76 4.22 -14.30 19.86
CA LEU A 76 3.84 -14.86 21.14
C LEU A 76 2.99 -16.14 21.03
N ALA A 77 2.35 -16.38 19.89
CA ALA A 77 1.53 -17.56 19.65
C ALA A 77 2.34 -18.83 19.35
N THR A 78 3.58 -18.69 18.92
CA THR A 78 4.47 -19.81 18.59
C THR A 78 5.92 -19.51 18.98
N ARG A 79 6.68 -20.58 19.25
CA ARG A 79 8.14 -20.55 19.39
C ARG A 79 8.84 -21.52 18.42
N ARG A 80 8.04 -22.29 17.66
CA ARG A 80 8.54 -23.35 16.77
C ARG A 80 8.48 -22.97 15.30
N VAL A 81 7.43 -22.22 14.92
CA VAL A 81 7.24 -21.76 13.53
C VAL A 81 7.86 -20.38 13.38
N PRO A 82 8.77 -20.15 12.43
CA PRO A 82 9.37 -18.85 12.19
C PRO A 82 8.32 -17.82 11.77
N VAL A 83 8.45 -16.60 12.29
CA VAL A 83 7.55 -15.48 11.99
C VAL A 83 8.29 -14.43 11.15
N VAL A 84 7.76 -14.12 9.98
CA VAL A 84 8.12 -12.95 9.18
C VAL A 84 7.14 -11.82 9.50
N SER A 85 7.66 -10.65 9.82
CA SER A 85 6.87 -9.48 10.22
C SER A 85 6.99 -8.36 9.21
N THR A 86 5.87 -7.87 8.65
CA THR A 86 5.85 -6.72 7.75
C THR A 86 5.23 -5.50 8.43
N TYR A 87 5.96 -4.36 8.37
CA TYR A 87 5.60 -3.08 8.98
C TYR A 87 5.22 -2.07 7.89
N HIS A 88 4.02 -1.44 8.05
CA HIS A 88 3.36 -0.69 6.98
C HIS A 88 3.36 0.84 7.14
N GLY A 89 3.77 1.38 8.27
CA GLY A 89 3.83 2.82 8.49
C GLY A 89 3.28 3.23 9.86
N SER A 90 1.98 3.20 10.11
CA SER A 90 1.39 3.61 11.38
C SER A 90 1.95 2.86 12.60
N ASP A 91 2.34 1.62 12.41
CA ASP A 91 2.97 0.74 13.40
C ASP A 91 4.43 1.13 13.73
N ILE A 92 5.06 1.96 12.90
CA ILE A 92 6.40 2.51 13.10
C ILE A 92 6.36 4.01 13.35
N ASN A 93 5.52 4.76 12.61
CA ASN A 93 5.45 6.21 12.71
C ASN A 93 4.86 6.68 14.05
N VAL A 94 3.92 5.92 14.65
CA VAL A 94 3.29 6.25 15.92
C VAL A 94 4.15 5.74 17.09
N PRO A 95 4.74 6.63 17.94
CA PRO A 95 5.70 6.21 18.99
C PRO A 95 5.12 5.20 19.98
N SER A 96 3.85 5.35 20.38
CA SER A 96 3.17 4.45 21.31
C SER A 96 2.98 3.04 20.76
N VAL A 97 2.85 2.87 19.43
CA VAL A 97 2.74 1.58 18.74
C VAL A 97 4.13 1.01 18.44
N ARG A 98 5.07 1.87 18.04
CA ARG A 98 6.44 1.48 17.68
C ARG A 98 7.15 0.68 18.77
N ARG A 99 6.93 0.98 20.05
CA ARG A 99 7.51 0.21 21.17
C ARG A 99 7.13 -1.28 21.12
N PHE A 100 5.88 -1.59 20.78
CA PHE A 100 5.42 -2.98 20.62
C PHE A 100 5.96 -3.61 19.34
N SER A 101 6.05 -2.84 18.25
CA SER A 101 6.68 -3.27 17.01
C SER A 101 8.16 -3.64 17.24
N LYS A 102 8.91 -2.87 18.04
CA LYS A 102 10.30 -3.18 18.40
C LYS A 102 10.44 -4.51 19.18
N ILE A 103 9.46 -4.86 20.00
CA ILE A 103 9.45 -6.17 20.68
C ILE A 103 9.21 -7.27 19.64
N ALA A 104 8.22 -7.09 18.76
CA ALA A 104 7.96 -8.03 17.68
C ALA A 104 9.19 -8.25 16.78
N MET A 105 9.90 -7.18 16.42
CA MET A 105 11.13 -7.24 15.59
C MET A 105 12.22 -8.14 16.20
N ARG A 106 12.41 -8.08 17.51
CA ARG A 106 13.42 -8.91 18.22
C ARG A 106 13.05 -10.39 18.21
N LEU A 107 11.75 -10.69 18.24
CA LEU A 107 11.22 -12.05 18.27
C LEU A 107 11.11 -12.69 16.88
N SER A 108 10.94 -11.88 15.85
CA SER A 108 10.74 -12.32 14.47
C SER A 108 11.99 -12.96 13.88
N ALA A 109 11.80 -14.00 13.07
CA ALA A 109 12.86 -14.58 12.26
C ALA A 109 13.35 -13.61 11.19
N TRP A 110 12.42 -12.82 10.60
CA TRP A 110 12.74 -11.77 9.64
C TRP A 110 11.76 -10.60 9.72
N ASN A 111 12.25 -9.40 9.36
CA ASN A 111 11.48 -8.17 9.38
C ASN A 111 11.46 -7.51 8.00
N ILE A 112 10.28 -7.15 7.50
CA ILE A 112 10.09 -6.45 6.23
C ILE A 112 9.56 -5.05 6.51
N PHE A 113 10.22 -4.03 5.95
CA PHE A 113 9.82 -2.64 6.02
C PHE A 113 9.40 -2.15 4.64
N VAL A 114 8.30 -1.41 4.57
CA VAL A 114 7.75 -0.95 3.29
C VAL A 114 8.40 0.35 2.78
N SER A 115 9.19 1.04 3.60
CA SER A 115 9.93 2.24 3.19
C SER A 115 11.24 2.40 3.97
N LYS A 116 12.21 3.12 3.38
CA LYS A 116 13.49 3.49 4.04
C LYS A 116 13.25 4.25 5.34
N ARG A 117 12.26 5.16 5.34
CA ARG A 117 11.86 5.92 6.53
C ARG A 117 11.44 4.99 7.67
N ASN A 118 10.60 3.99 7.38
CA ASN A 118 10.16 3.04 8.40
C ASN A 118 11.31 2.20 8.94
N LEU A 119 12.20 1.73 8.07
CA LEU A 119 13.39 0.97 8.44
C LEU A 119 14.30 1.80 9.36
N SER A 120 14.58 3.05 8.99
CA SER A 120 15.41 3.98 9.79
C SER A 120 14.78 4.29 11.15
N LEU A 121 13.48 4.66 11.19
CA LEU A 121 12.76 4.95 12.45
C LEU A 121 12.67 3.74 13.39
N ALA A 122 12.67 2.54 12.82
CA ALA A 122 12.72 1.30 13.60
C ALA A 122 14.13 1.06 14.20
N GLY A 123 15.17 1.66 13.66
CA GLY A 123 16.57 1.38 13.96
C GLY A 123 17.01 0.02 13.41
N ALA A 124 16.38 -0.45 12.32
CA ALA A 124 16.74 -1.69 11.65
C ALA A 124 17.79 -1.44 10.56
N ILE A 125 18.63 -2.44 10.32
CA ILE A 125 19.66 -2.41 9.28
C ILE A 125 19.31 -3.46 8.23
N GLU A 126 19.20 -3.02 6.98
CA GLU A 126 18.93 -3.93 5.86
C GLU A 126 20.05 -5.00 5.76
N GLY A 127 19.67 -6.25 5.48
CA GLY A 127 20.57 -7.39 5.48
C GLY A 127 20.79 -8.04 6.86
N LYS A 128 20.43 -7.37 7.97
CA LYS A 128 20.49 -7.92 9.33
C LYS A 128 19.10 -8.31 9.83
N LYS A 129 18.59 -9.48 9.39
CA LYS A 129 17.20 -9.93 9.65
C LYS A 129 16.15 -8.89 9.24
N ALA A 130 16.45 -8.02 8.29
CA ALA A 130 15.57 -6.97 7.81
C ALA A 130 15.74 -6.74 6.31
N SER A 131 14.64 -6.48 5.62
CA SER A 131 14.60 -6.14 4.20
C SER A 131 13.68 -4.97 3.93
N LEU A 132 14.04 -4.15 2.95
CA LEU A 132 13.20 -3.11 2.38
C LEU A 132 12.40 -3.71 1.21
N ILE A 133 11.13 -4.01 1.45
CA ILE A 133 10.23 -4.55 0.42
C ILE A 133 8.89 -3.80 0.52
N PRO A 134 8.65 -2.77 -0.31
CA PRO A 134 7.34 -2.13 -0.41
C PRO A 134 6.28 -3.14 -0.85
N CYS A 135 5.02 -2.88 -0.47
CA CYS A 135 3.92 -3.71 -0.96
C CYS A 135 3.86 -3.64 -2.49
N GLY A 136 3.60 -4.78 -3.11
CA GLY A 136 3.41 -4.87 -4.55
C GLY A 136 2.14 -4.20 -5.02
N VAL A 137 2.03 -4.03 -6.33
CA VAL A 137 0.83 -3.59 -7.03
C VAL A 137 0.52 -4.52 -8.20
N ALA A 138 -0.77 -4.79 -8.42
CA ALA A 138 -1.21 -5.57 -9.57
C ALA A 138 -0.92 -4.80 -10.86
N LEU A 139 -0.47 -5.51 -11.89
CA LEU A 139 -0.30 -4.98 -13.25
C LEU A 139 -1.28 -5.70 -14.18
N SER A 140 -2.58 -5.45 -13.99
CA SER A 140 -3.65 -6.06 -14.77
C SER A 140 -3.85 -5.40 -16.14
N GLU A 141 -4.54 -6.11 -17.05
CA GLU A 141 -4.94 -5.58 -18.34
C GLU A 141 -5.96 -4.42 -18.22
N GLU A 142 -6.83 -4.48 -17.21
CA GLU A 142 -7.82 -3.42 -16.92
C GLU A 142 -7.18 -2.04 -16.70
N GLN A 143 -5.94 -1.99 -16.25
CA GLN A 143 -5.19 -0.75 -16.06
C GLN A 143 -4.57 -0.19 -17.35
N LYS A 144 -4.65 -0.93 -18.46
CA LYS A 144 -4.16 -0.49 -19.77
C LYS A 144 -5.19 0.33 -20.56
N VAL A 145 -6.45 0.38 -20.12
CA VAL A 145 -7.53 1.12 -20.77
C VAL A 145 -7.13 2.58 -20.96
N THR A 146 -7.43 3.16 -22.10
CA THR A 146 -7.17 4.57 -22.37
C THR A 146 -8.06 5.46 -21.50
N ARG A 147 -7.65 6.73 -21.32
CA ARG A 147 -8.47 7.71 -20.56
C ARG A 147 -9.85 7.88 -21.21
N ALA A 148 -9.91 7.89 -22.55
CA ALA A 148 -11.16 8.05 -23.30
C ALA A 148 -12.12 6.87 -23.06
N GLU A 149 -11.63 5.64 -23.12
CA GLU A 149 -12.42 4.43 -22.84
C GLU A 149 -12.91 4.40 -21.40
N ALA A 150 -12.03 4.70 -20.43
CA ALA A 150 -12.39 4.75 -19.01
C ALA A 150 -13.46 5.84 -18.73
N ARG A 151 -13.34 7.02 -19.36
CA ARG A 151 -14.36 8.10 -19.26
C ARG A 151 -15.69 7.68 -19.87
N LYS A 152 -15.67 7.02 -21.03
CA LYS A 152 -16.88 6.47 -21.64
C LYS A 152 -17.61 5.51 -20.69
N THR A 153 -16.87 4.63 -20.01
CA THR A 153 -17.42 3.69 -19.02
C THR A 153 -18.07 4.43 -17.84
N LEU A 154 -17.56 5.59 -17.44
CA LEU A 154 -18.07 6.40 -16.33
C LEU A 154 -19.14 7.43 -16.77
N GLY A 155 -19.41 7.56 -18.06
CA GLY A 155 -20.32 8.59 -18.60
C GLY A 155 -19.77 10.00 -18.52
N TRP A 156 -18.43 10.17 -18.47
CA TRP A 156 -17.78 11.46 -18.37
C TRP A 156 -17.47 12.07 -19.73
N SER A 157 -17.59 13.41 -19.82
CA SER A 157 -17.17 14.14 -21.01
C SER A 157 -15.65 14.18 -21.15
N ALA A 158 -15.19 14.29 -22.39
CA ALA A 158 -13.77 14.51 -22.69
C ALA A 158 -13.26 15.86 -22.15
N SER A 159 -14.14 16.87 -22.00
CA SER A 159 -13.82 18.19 -21.48
C SER A 159 -13.83 18.29 -19.95
N ASP A 160 -14.37 17.29 -19.25
CA ASP A 160 -14.38 17.26 -17.78
C ASP A 160 -12.95 17.28 -17.24
N LYS A 161 -12.71 18.08 -16.18
CA LYS A 161 -11.46 18.08 -15.44
C LYS A 161 -11.69 17.41 -14.10
N LYS A 162 -11.20 16.21 -13.93
CA LYS A 162 -11.44 15.35 -12.75
C LYS A 162 -10.14 14.99 -12.07
N VAL A 163 -10.03 15.30 -10.79
CA VAL A 163 -8.88 14.94 -9.94
C VAL A 163 -9.36 13.95 -8.87
N LEU A 164 -8.70 12.80 -8.75
CA LEU A 164 -9.03 11.77 -7.78
C LEU A 164 -8.27 12.03 -6.47
N PHE A 165 -8.99 12.14 -5.36
CA PHE A 165 -8.40 12.19 -4.03
C PHE A 165 -8.14 10.78 -3.52
N THR A 166 -7.01 10.56 -2.85
CA THR A 166 -6.52 9.23 -2.46
C THR A 166 -7.31 8.51 -1.37
N SER A 167 -8.39 9.10 -0.84
CA SER A 167 -9.14 8.55 0.30
C SER A 167 -10.54 9.14 0.40
N ALA A 168 -11.26 8.72 1.43
CA ALA A 168 -12.48 9.37 1.89
C ALA A 168 -12.19 10.73 2.51
N PHE A 169 -13.11 11.70 2.35
CA PHE A 169 -12.98 13.05 2.93
C PHE A 169 -13.12 13.10 4.45
N ASP A 170 -13.58 12.02 5.08
CA ASP A 170 -13.64 11.89 6.54
C ASP A 170 -12.32 11.38 7.15
N ASN A 171 -11.29 11.16 6.36
CA ASN A 171 -9.98 10.68 6.83
C ASN A 171 -9.01 11.84 7.07
N ALA A 172 -8.96 12.35 8.30
CA ALA A 172 -8.13 13.48 8.70
C ALA A 172 -6.61 13.28 8.49
N VAL A 173 -6.11 12.03 8.43
CA VAL A 173 -4.71 11.74 8.13
C VAL A 173 -4.36 12.07 6.69
N LYS A 174 -5.34 11.98 5.78
CA LYS A 174 -5.18 12.28 4.36
C LYS A 174 -5.30 13.76 4.02
N ASP A 175 -5.71 14.59 4.98
CA ASP A 175 -5.83 16.03 4.88
C ASP A 175 -6.70 16.52 3.70
N PRO A 176 -7.97 16.15 3.68
CA PRO A 176 -8.89 16.53 2.59
C PRO A 176 -9.09 18.04 2.50
N GLU A 177 -8.94 18.78 3.60
CA GLU A 177 -9.11 20.23 3.60
C GLU A 177 -8.02 20.91 2.76
N LEU A 178 -6.78 20.46 2.83
CA LEU A 178 -5.70 20.93 1.96
C LEU A 178 -5.99 20.61 0.49
N ALA A 179 -6.52 19.42 0.21
CA ALA A 179 -6.91 19.04 -1.15
C ALA A 179 -8.02 19.93 -1.70
N LYS A 180 -9.09 20.15 -0.93
CA LYS A 180 -10.21 21.03 -1.30
C LYS A 180 -9.75 22.48 -1.52
N ALA A 181 -8.93 23.01 -0.62
CA ALA A 181 -8.38 24.36 -0.74
C ALA A 181 -7.52 24.52 -2.01
N SER A 182 -6.76 23.48 -2.38
CA SER A 182 -5.96 23.49 -3.61
C SER A 182 -6.83 23.46 -4.87
N ILE A 183 -7.87 22.63 -4.88
CA ILE A 183 -8.82 22.51 -6.00
C ILE A 183 -9.65 23.80 -6.17
N ALA A 184 -10.03 24.47 -5.08
CA ALA A 184 -10.80 25.72 -5.13
C ALA A 184 -10.06 26.85 -5.88
N LEU A 185 -8.76 26.77 -6.08
CA LEU A 185 -7.96 27.69 -6.88
C LEU A 185 -7.95 27.34 -8.38
N LEU A 186 -8.69 26.32 -8.81
CA LEU A 186 -8.73 25.81 -10.18
C LEU A 186 -10.15 25.90 -10.74
N GLU A 187 -10.30 26.55 -11.88
CA GLU A 187 -11.61 26.70 -12.52
C GLU A 187 -12.05 25.40 -13.21
N GLY A 188 -13.29 24.99 -12.94
CA GLY A 188 -13.94 23.86 -13.58
C GLY A 188 -13.31 22.50 -13.26
N VAL A 189 -12.56 22.38 -12.15
CA VAL A 189 -11.96 21.11 -11.70
C VAL A 189 -12.79 20.51 -10.57
N GLU A 190 -13.18 19.24 -10.73
CA GLU A 190 -13.89 18.48 -9.71
C GLU A 190 -12.94 17.54 -8.96
N LEU A 191 -13.03 17.56 -7.61
CA LEU A 191 -12.32 16.63 -6.74
C LEU A 191 -13.22 15.42 -6.42
N ILE A 192 -12.77 14.22 -6.81
CA ILE A 192 -13.52 12.97 -6.61
C ILE A 192 -12.98 12.26 -5.36
N GLU A 193 -13.87 11.97 -4.42
CA GLU A 193 -13.58 11.20 -3.23
C GLU A 193 -13.40 9.70 -3.56
N LEU A 194 -12.37 9.08 -3.06
CA LEU A 194 -12.17 7.63 -3.19
C LEU A 194 -12.83 6.88 -2.01
N LYS A 195 -14.16 6.75 -2.07
CA LYS A 195 -14.99 6.08 -1.05
C LYS A 195 -16.08 5.23 -1.67
N GLY A 196 -16.21 3.99 -1.18
CA GLY A 196 -17.31 3.10 -1.59
C GLY A 196 -17.09 2.36 -2.92
N TYR A 197 -15.95 2.55 -3.57
CA TYR A 197 -15.63 1.86 -4.83
C TYR A 197 -14.98 0.50 -4.59
N ASN A 198 -15.31 -0.48 -5.43
CA ASN A 198 -14.60 -1.74 -5.52
C ASN A 198 -13.29 -1.58 -6.30
N ARG A 199 -12.46 -2.63 -6.36
CA ARG A 199 -11.14 -2.58 -6.98
C ARG A 199 -11.18 -2.20 -8.47
N GLN A 200 -12.10 -2.77 -9.22
CA GLN A 200 -12.26 -2.49 -10.65
C GLN A 200 -12.67 -1.03 -10.88
N GLN A 201 -13.62 -0.52 -10.10
CA GLN A 201 -14.03 0.88 -10.17
C GLN A 201 -12.89 1.84 -9.84
N VAL A 202 -12.05 1.51 -8.84
CA VAL A 202 -10.84 2.29 -8.51
C VAL A 202 -9.88 2.35 -9.70
N ASN A 203 -9.61 1.21 -10.36
CA ASN A 203 -8.77 1.17 -11.55
C ASN A 203 -9.36 2.03 -12.68
N THR A 204 -10.68 1.94 -12.93
CA THR A 204 -11.37 2.75 -13.94
C THR A 204 -11.25 4.23 -13.63
N LEU A 205 -11.48 4.66 -12.37
CA LEU A 205 -11.31 6.05 -11.93
C LEU A 205 -9.89 6.56 -12.14
N MET A 206 -8.88 5.77 -11.75
CA MET A 206 -7.47 6.14 -11.95
C MET A 206 -7.09 6.24 -13.42
N CYS A 207 -7.68 5.40 -14.30
CA CYS A 207 -7.47 5.53 -15.74
C CYS A 207 -8.19 6.74 -16.35
N ALA A 208 -9.34 7.17 -15.79
CA ALA A 208 -10.21 8.23 -16.33
C ALA A 208 -9.82 9.64 -15.87
N CYS A 209 -9.29 9.79 -14.65
CA CYS A 209 -8.95 11.07 -14.05
C CYS A 209 -7.76 11.76 -14.74
N ASP A 210 -7.71 13.10 -14.63
CA ASP A 210 -6.60 13.91 -15.11
C ASP A 210 -5.41 13.90 -14.15
N GLY A 211 -5.62 13.45 -12.91
CA GLY A 211 -4.58 13.25 -11.93
C GLY A 211 -5.10 12.67 -10.63
N LEU A 212 -4.18 12.06 -9.88
CA LEU A 212 -4.37 11.68 -8.48
C LEU A 212 -3.76 12.76 -7.59
N LEU A 213 -4.49 13.21 -6.57
CA LEU A 213 -4.00 14.16 -5.57
C LEU A 213 -3.82 13.49 -4.21
N MET A 214 -2.61 13.58 -3.65
CA MET A 214 -2.28 13.13 -2.30
C MET A 214 -1.77 14.28 -1.43
N THR A 215 -2.50 14.56 -0.35
CA THR A 215 -2.17 15.60 0.64
C THR A 215 -1.90 15.04 2.03
N SER A 216 -1.62 13.74 2.14
CA SER A 216 -1.48 13.02 3.41
C SER A 216 -0.44 13.67 4.34
N LYS A 217 -0.74 13.69 5.66
CA LYS A 217 0.19 14.17 6.70
C LYS A 217 1.30 13.17 7.00
N THR A 218 1.03 11.88 6.81
CA THR A 218 2.00 10.80 7.04
C THR A 218 1.64 9.57 6.22
N GLU A 219 2.67 8.94 5.64
CA GLU A 219 2.59 7.69 4.90
C GLU A 219 3.84 6.81 5.19
N GLY A 220 3.76 5.55 4.82
CA GLY A 220 4.93 4.68 4.72
C GLY A 220 5.35 4.52 3.25
N SER A 221 4.62 3.68 2.52
CA SER A 221 4.70 3.49 1.07
C SER A 221 3.27 3.43 0.54
N PRO A 222 2.70 4.58 0.12
CA PRO A 222 1.27 4.67 -0.16
C PRO A 222 0.87 3.85 -1.38
N GLN A 223 -0.10 2.94 -1.19
CA GLN A 223 -0.54 2.02 -2.23
C GLN A 223 -1.20 2.75 -3.40
N ALA A 224 -1.99 3.80 -3.11
CA ALA A 224 -2.67 4.60 -4.13
C ALA A 224 -1.71 5.23 -5.17
N ILE A 225 -0.49 5.60 -4.76
CA ILE A 225 0.55 6.09 -5.68
C ILE A 225 0.97 4.99 -6.66
N LYS A 226 1.25 3.79 -6.16
CA LYS A 226 1.66 2.65 -7.02
C LYS A 226 0.54 2.22 -7.95
N GLU A 227 -0.70 2.25 -7.48
CA GLU A 227 -1.90 1.96 -8.27
C GLU A 227 -2.10 3.01 -9.39
N ALA A 228 -1.92 4.29 -9.09
CA ALA A 228 -1.98 5.36 -10.08
C ALA A 228 -0.87 5.22 -11.13
N LEU A 229 0.37 4.90 -10.71
CA LEU A 229 1.47 4.61 -11.62
C LEU A 229 1.14 3.42 -12.53
N ALA A 230 0.57 2.34 -12.00
CA ALA A 230 0.17 1.16 -12.77
C ALA A 230 -0.91 1.48 -13.82
N CYS A 231 -1.82 2.43 -13.51
CA CYS A 231 -2.86 2.93 -14.43
C CYS A 231 -2.33 4.00 -15.41
N GLY A 232 -1.10 4.50 -15.22
CA GLY A 232 -0.55 5.61 -16.01
C GLY A 232 -1.24 6.95 -15.71
N CYS A 233 -1.80 7.11 -14.51
CA CYS A 233 -2.44 8.34 -14.04
C CYS A 233 -1.38 9.37 -13.63
N PRO A 234 -1.47 10.65 -14.04
CA PRO A 234 -0.64 11.71 -13.49
C PRO A 234 -0.82 11.84 -11.97
N ILE A 235 0.22 12.25 -11.25
CA ILE A 235 0.19 12.32 -9.79
C ILE A 235 0.65 13.70 -9.33
N VAL A 236 -0.09 14.28 -8.40
CA VAL A 236 0.36 15.41 -7.58
C VAL A 236 0.33 14.99 -6.12
N SER A 237 1.44 15.13 -5.44
CA SER A 237 1.56 14.75 -4.03
C SER A 237 2.39 15.76 -3.26
N VAL A 238 2.08 15.97 -1.99
CA VAL A 238 3.05 16.52 -1.05
C VAL A 238 4.18 15.50 -0.82
N ASP A 239 5.34 15.96 -0.38
CA ASP A 239 6.47 15.06 -0.07
C ASP A 239 6.16 14.25 1.20
N VAL A 240 5.74 13.00 1.03
CA VAL A 240 5.32 12.11 2.11
C VAL A 240 5.64 10.64 1.80
N GLY A 241 6.08 9.90 2.82
CA GLY A 241 6.42 8.48 2.68
C GLY A 241 7.60 8.26 1.73
N ASP A 242 7.40 7.43 0.71
CA ASP A 242 8.36 7.17 -0.37
C ASP A 242 7.89 7.72 -1.73
N VAL A 243 6.95 8.68 -1.74
CA VAL A 243 6.34 9.17 -2.99
C VAL A 243 7.39 9.75 -3.93
N ALA A 244 8.31 10.58 -3.42
CA ALA A 244 9.38 11.16 -4.23
C ALA A 244 10.20 10.09 -4.96
N GLU A 245 10.61 9.01 -4.25
CA GLU A 245 11.35 7.89 -4.84
C GLU A 245 10.50 7.13 -5.89
N ARG A 246 9.19 6.97 -5.67
CA ARG A 246 8.31 6.22 -6.57
C ARG A 246 7.97 6.99 -7.84
N THR A 247 7.97 8.31 -7.78
CA THR A 247 7.62 9.19 -8.92
C THR A 247 8.83 9.79 -9.62
N GLU A 248 10.04 9.51 -9.16
CA GLU A 248 11.26 9.98 -9.79
C GLU A 248 11.35 9.50 -11.25
N GLY A 249 11.59 10.44 -12.17
CA GLY A 249 11.65 10.17 -13.61
C GLY A 249 10.33 9.71 -14.24
N VAL A 250 9.20 9.89 -13.54
CA VAL A 250 7.86 9.60 -14.11
C VAL A 250 7.25 10.89 -14.67
N ASN A 251 7.01 10.90 -15.98
CA ASN A 251 6.39 12.04 -16.65
C ASN A 251 4.96 12.28 -16.15
N GLY A 252 4.61 13.55 -15.94
CA GLY A 252 3.27 13.92 -15.45
C GLY A 252 3.08 13.75 -13.94
N CYS A 253 4.14 13.40 -13.18
CA CYS A 253 4.11 13.31 -11.73
C CYS A 253 4.87 14.47 -11.10
N TYR A 254 4.29 15.07 -10.05
CA TYR A 254 4.83 16.25 -9.39
C TYR A 254 4.75 16.09 -7.87
N VAL A 255 5.90 16.15 -7.20
CA VAL A 255 6.00 16.19 -5.74
C VAL A 255 6.21 17.62 -5.31
N VAL A 256 5.30 18.14 -4.49
CA VAL A 256 5.32 19.51 -3.99
C VAL A 256 5.95 19.53 -2.61
N PRO A 257 7.05 20.29 -2.39
CA PRO A 257 7.77 20.28 -1.12
C PRO A 257 7.03 21.05 -0.01
N THR A 258 6.07 21.91 -0.38
CA THR A 258 5.28 22.70 0.55
C THR A 258 3.89 22.09 0.76
N ARG A 259 3.17 22.58 1.77
CA ARG A 259 1.76 22.28 1.99
C ARG A 259 0.87 23.49 1.69
N GLU A 260 1.35 24.39 0.80
CA GLU A 260 0.59 25.57 0.39
C GLU A 260 -0.38 25.22 -0.73
N PRO A 261 -1.68 25.54 -0.60
CA PRO A 261 -2.69 25.25 -1.62
C PRO A 261 -2.32 25.78 -3.02
N LYS A 262 -1.70 26.96 -3.11
CA LYS A 262 -1.27 27.58 -4.37
C LYS A 262 -0.20 26.77 -5.11
N ASP A 263 0.74 26.17 -4.39
CA ASP A 263 1.81 25.39 -4.98
C ASP A 263 1.28 24.04 -5.51
N ILE A 264 0.37 23.42 -4.73
CA ILE A 264 -0.35 22.20 -5.14
C ILE A 264 -1.23 22.49 -6.36
N ALA A 265 -1.96 23.61 -6.38
CA ALA A 265 -2.77 24.00 -7.53
C ALA A 265 -1.93 24.26 -8.79
N ALA A 266 -0.75 24.86 -8.66
CA ALA A 266 0.18 25.03 -9.77
C ALA A 266 0.66 23.68 -10.35
N ALA A 267 0.96 22.70 -9.49
CA ALA A 267 1.31 21.34 -9.90
C ALA A 267 0.12 20.63 -10.56
N LEU A 268 -1.10 20.79 -10.02
CA LEU A 268 -2.31 20.20 -10.59
C LEU A 268 -2.60 20.75 -11.99
N LYS A 269 -2.40 22.04 -12.25
CA LYS A 269 -2.52 22.63 -13.60
C LYS A 269 -1.64 21.88 -14.60
N LYS A 270 -0.38 21.57 -14.23
CA LYS A 270 0.55 20.82 -15.08
C LYS A 270 0.10 19.37 -15.30
N ALA A 271 -0.37 18.70 -14.23
CA ALA A 271 -0.88 17.33 -14.31
C ALA A 271 -2.13 17.22 -15.20
N ILE A 272 -3.09 18.15 -15.05
CA ILE A 272 -4.31 18.21 -15.86
C ILE A 272 -3.98 18.49 -17.35
N ALA A 273 -2.97 19.31 -17.62
CA ALA A 273 -2.52 19.62 -18.98
C ALA A 273 -1.73 18.47 -19.62
N PHE A 274 -1.27 17.48 -18.83
CA PHE A 274 -0.50 16.35 -19.33
C PHE A 274 -1.36 15.46 -20.27
N LYS A 275 -0.82 15.17 -21.45
CA LYS A 275 -1.51 14.35 -22.47
C LYS A 275 -1.05 12.91 -22.43
N GLY A 276 -1.99 11.98 -22.57
CA GLY A 276 -1.70 10.54 -22.61
C GLY A 276 -1.57 9.91 -21.22
N LYS A 277 -0.83 8.82 -21.16
CA LYS A 277 -0.49 8.08 -19.94
C LYS A 277 0.95 8.34 -19.52
N THR A 278 1.21 8.29 -18.21
CA THR A 278 2.58 8.36 -17.70
C THR A 278 3.34 7.05 -17.98
N ASN A 279 4.68 7.08 -17.90
CA ASN A 279 5.52 5.88 -17.95
C ASN A 279 5.58 5.13 -16.58
N GLY A 280 4.66 5.43 -15.67
CA GLY A 280 4.65 4.89 -14.30
C GLY A 280 4.58 3.36 -14.25
N ARG A 281 3.84 2.72 -15.17
CA ARG A 281 3.72 1.26 -15.26
C ARG A 281 5.08 0.58 -15.53
N ASP A 282 5.92 1.17 -16.36
CA ASP A 282 7.25 0.64 -16.64
C ASP A 282 8.18 0.85 -15.44
N LYS A 283 8.06 1.99 -14.75
CA LYS A 283 8.76 2.24 -13.49
C LYS A 283 8.39 1.27 -12.38
N ILE A 284 7.13 0.86 -12.26
CA ILE A 284 6.72 -0.20 -11.32
C ILE A 284 7.48 -1.51 -11.60
N LYS A 285 7.65 -1.90 -12.86
CA LYS A 285 8.42 -3.10 -13.24
C LYS A 285 9.91 -2.93 -12.97
N GLU A 286 10.48 -1.77 -13.33
CA GLU A 286 11.89 -1.43 -13.12
C GLU A 286 12.27 -1.47 -11.63
N TYR A 287 11.39 -0.94 -10.77
CA TYR A 287 11.59 -0.95 -9.30
C TYR A 287 11.28 -2.31 -8.64
N GLY A 288 10.85 -3.31 -9.40
CA GLY A 288 10.52 -4.63 -8.86
C GLY A 288 9.30 -4.60 -7.94
N LEU A 289 8.31 -3.77 -8.25
CA LEU A 289 7.13 -3.52 -7.41
C LEU A 289 5.85 -4.17 -7.95
N SER A 290 5.90 -5.00 -9.01
CA SER A 290 4.75 -5.82 -9.34
C SER A 290 4.50 -6.85 -8.23
N ASN A 291 3.25 -7.24 -8.04
CA ASN A 291 2.87 -8.27 -7.06
C ASN A 291 3.71 -9.55 -7.22
N GLU A 292 3.95 -9.98 -8.47
CA GLU A 292 4.78 -11.15 -8.79
C GLU A 292 6.24 -10.97 -8.33
N GLN A 293 6.86 -9.83 -8.64
CA GLN A 293 8.26 -9.56 -8.27
C GLN A 293 8.42 -9.46 -6.75
N VAL A 294 7.47 -8.82 -6.07
CA VAL A 294 7.44 -8.71 -4.61
C VAL A 294 7.25 -10.09 -3.97
N ALA A 295 6.31 -10.89 -4.48
CA ALA A 295 6.09 -12.25 -3.97
C ALA A 295 7.36 -13.12 -4.09
N LYS A 296 8.06 -13.08 -5.23
CA LYS A 296 9.34 -13.81 -5.41
C LYS A 296 10.41 -13.39 -4.40
N ARG A 297 10.50 -12.08 -4.08
CA ARG A 297 11.44 -11.59 -3.05
C ARG A 297 11.07 -12.10 -1.66
N ILE A 298 9.78 -12.14 -1.33
CA ILE A 298 9.28 -12.61 -0.04
C ILE A 298 9.48 -14.13 0.09
N VAL A 299 9.21 -14.90 -0.96
CA VAL A 299 9.41 -16.36 -0.98
C VAL A 299 10.86 -16.71 -0.73
N ARG A 300 11.83 -16.00 -1.30
CA ARG A 300 13.27 -16.20 -1.01
C ARG A 300 13.60 -16.06 0.48
N ILE A 301 13.00 -15.06 1.15
CA ILE A 301 13.15 -14.90 2.60
C ILE A 301 12.60 -16.14 3.34
N TYR A 302 11.43 -16.64 2.93
CA TYR A 302 10.88 -17.86 3.56
C TYR A 302 11.79 -19.06 3.39
N GLU A 303 12.33 -19.26 2.18
CA GLU A 303 13.27 -20.36 1.90
C GLU A 303 14.55 -20.26 2.73
N GLU A 304 15.06 -19.05 2.94
CA GLU A 304 16.26 -18.81 3.76
C GLU A 304 16.02 -19.14 5.24
N ILE A 305 14.87 -18.70 5.80
CA ILE A 305 14.60 -18.90 7.24
C ILE A 305 14.15 -20.33 7.59
N VAL A 306 13.60 -21.09 6.63
CA VAL A 306 13.20 -22.49 6.85
C VAL A 306 14.40 -23.43 6.78
N LYS A 307 15.48 -23.04 6.08
CA LYS A 307 16.74 -23.83 5.99
C LYS A 307 17.64 -23.70 7.22
N GLN A 308 17.41 -22.68 8.06
CA GLN A 308 18.14 -22.44 9.31
C GLN A 308 17.57 -23.26 10.47
#